data_4e55973c12f91a6f49df70921c6472e8
#
_entry.id   4e55973c12f91a6f49df70921c6472e8
#
_cell.length_a   1.000
_cell.length_b   1.000
_cell.length_c   1.000
_cell.angle_alpha   90.00
_cell.angle_beta   90.00
_cell.angle_gamma   90.00
#
_symmetry.space_group_name_H-M   'P 1'
#
loop_
_entity.id
_entity.type
_entity.pdbx_description
1 polymer ?
#
loop_
_entity_poly.entity_id
_entity_poly.type
_entity_poly.pdbx_seq_one_letter_code
_entity_poly.pdbx_strand_id
1 'polypeptide(L)'
;MRRIFLINLFLILISFNKVSSQSAGDTVAYLLTCGPGTETYSIYGHSALRIVIPEKHQDSVYNWGVFDFNTPNFVWKFAKGRLDYMLVAQSLNSFLGVYIYEHRYVYSHKINLDANEVRKLAELINENLKPENRKYRYDFFYDDCSTRIRDLIEKAVGEKLKYPQPEAGKMPTFRDMVAKYQEPFPWLRFGVDLIMGSTADKKAVFRDRMFLPIDLKNELSETLVYRSGKMIPLLQNPEVLVDFGSPVVKQNFFTSPPFVFTLAIILIMIAGSLIKSSKTIRLIDIAIYSVFSILSILMIFFNFFTDHLQMKWNLNIIWLNPFIFMCLIMLILNKSGTIWFRIVFIISAAFLLLQYVLPQDFNIAFSLLTIILLVRSSVRCEYDWNPLTLK
;
A
#
# COMPACT_ATOMS: atom_id res chain seq x y z
N MET A 1 -43.24 38.64 50.38
CA MET A 1 -42.64 37.31 50.11
C MET A 1 -43.28 36.57 48.91
N ARG A 2 -44.58 36.61 48.63
CA ARG A 2 -45.19 35.90 47.48
C ARG A 2 -44.79 36.38 46.08
N ARG A 3 -44.43 37.65 45.88
CA ARG A 3 -44.01 38.19 44.55
C ARG A 3 -42.58 37.86 44.17
N ILE A 4 -41.70 37.64 45.11
CA ILE A 4 -40.28 37.25 44.84
C ILE A 4 -40.21 35.78 44.44
N PHE A 5 -41.13 34.92 44.95
CA PHE A 5 -41.17 33.50 44.60
C PHE A 5 -41.66 33.23 43.16
N LEU A 6 -42.52 34.09 42.63
CA LEU A 6 -43.02 33.98 41.25
C LEU A 6 -41.97 34.47 40.22
N ILE A 7 -41.15 35.44 40.55
CA ILE A 7 -40.08 35.90 39.64
C ILE A 7 -38.92 34.89 39.55
N ASN A 8 -38.58 34.21 40.65
CA ASN A 8 -37.58 33.16 40.64
C ASN A 8 -38.09 31.88 39.91
N LEU A 9 -39.38 31.57 39.98
CA LEU A 9 -39.95 30.47 39.22
C LEU A 9 -39.99 30.73 37.70
N PHE A 10 -40.17 31.99 37.28
CA PHE A 10 -40.18 32.40 35.88
C PHE A 10 -38.76 32.44 35.31
N LEU A 11 -37.73 32.80 36.11
CA LEU A 11 -36.33 32.73 35.70
C LEU A 11 -35.77 31.31 35.60
N ILE A 12 -36.30 30.34 36.37
CA ILE A 12 -35.96 28.91 36.27
C ILE A 12 -36.58 28.29 35.00
N LEU A 13 -37.74 28.77 34.55
CA LEU A 13 -38.41 28.28 33.32
C LEU A 13 -37.75 28.81 32.03
N ILE A 14 -36.93 29.88 32.08
CA ILE A 14 -36.22 30.42 30.92
C ILE A 14 -34.84 29.72 30.72
N SER A 15 -34.32 29.00 31.72
CA SER A 15 -33.04 28.31 31.67
C SER A 15 -33.10 26.91 31.03
N PHE A 16 -34.27 26.42 30.71
CA PHE A 16 -34.48 25.13 30.04
C PHE A 16 -35.00 25.36 28.64
N ASN A 17 -34.14 25.81 27.72
CA ASN A 17 -34.39 25.57 26.28
C ASN A 17 -33.16 25.96 25.47
N LYS A 18 -32.12 25.13 25.47
CA LYS A 18 -31.28 24.79 24.31
C LYS A 18 -30.77 23.37 24.45
N VAL A 19 -31.67 22.44 24.67
CA VAL A 19 -31.46 21.11 24.11
C VAL A 19 -31.70 21.31 22.63
N SER A 20 -30.61 21.38 21.85
CA SER A 20 -30.68 21.31 20.42
C SER A 20 -31.37 19.98 20.10
N SER A 21 -32.66 20.03 19.80
CA SER A 21 -33.38 18.93 19.22
C SER A 21 -32.65 18.55 17.94
N GLN A 22 -31.83 17.54 17.99
CA GLN A 22 -31.48 16.80 16.80
C GLN A 22 -32.80 16.25 16.27
N SER A 23 -33.32 16.83 15.19
CA SER A 23 -34.56 16.36 14.57
C SER A 23 -34.34 14.90 14.21
N ALA A 24 -35.30 14.07 14.61
CA ALA A 24 -35.37 12.65 14.21
C ALA A 24 -35.58 12.59 12.69
N GLY A 25 -34.54 12.76 11.89
CA GLY A 25 -34.67 12.80 10.43
C GLY A 25 -33.44 13.19 9.64
N ASP A 26 -32.38 13.69 10.29
CA ASP A 26 -31.20 14.15 9.53
C ASP A 26 -30.40 12.97 8.96
N THR A 27 -30.15 13.03 7.64
CA THR A 27 -29.22 12.10 7.00
C THR A 27 -27.81 12.31 7.52
N VAL A 28 -27.12 11.24 7.88
CA VAL A 28 -25.78 11.28 8.48
C VAL A 28 -24.82 10.41 7.69
N ALA A 29 -23.60 10.91 7.49
CA ALA A 29 -22.51 10.17 6.85
C ALA A 29 -21.43 9.80 7.88
N TYR A 30 -20.85 8.61 7.68
CA TYR A 30 -19.78 8.06 8.51
C TYR A 30 -18.64 7.56 7.64
N LEU A 31 -17.43 7.76 8.10
CA LEU A 31 -16.24 7.04 7.61
C LEU A 31 -16.11 5.74 8.38
N LEU A 32 -16.15 4.61 7.69
CA LEU A 32 -15.80 3.31 8.24
C LEU A 32 -14.32 3.04 8.01
N THR A 33 -13.59 2.72 9.08
CA THR A 33 -12.18 2.32 9.04
C THR A 33 -12.05 0.90 9.53
N CYS A 34 -11.63 0.01 8.64
CA CYS A 34 -11.48 -1.41 8.93
C CYS A 34 -10.00 -1.72 9.16
N GLY A 35 -9.72 -2.45 10.23
CA GLY A 35 -8.37 -2.83 10.63
C GLY A 35 -7.64 -3.69 9.62
N PRO A 36 -6.32 -3.78 9.72
CA PRO A 36 -5.52 -4.66 8.91
C PRO A 36 -5.85 -6.14 9.20
N GLY A 37 -5.68 -6.98 8.19
CA GLY A 37 -5.69 -8.43 8.29
C GLY A 37 -4.30 -9.02 8.11
N THR A 38 -4.23 -10.34 7.93
CA THR A 38 -2.97 -11.07 7.68
C THR A 38 -2.76 -11.42 6.20
N GLU A 39 -3.83 -11.35 5.40
CA GLU A 39 -3.74 -11.63 3.97
C GLU A 39 -3.16 -10.44 3.21
N THR A 40 -2.40 -10.71 2.16
CA THR A 40 -1.66 -9.70 1.37
C THR A 40 -2.51 -8.49 0.96
N TYR A 41 -3.77 -8.71 0.59
CA TYR A 41 -4.69 -7.63 0.18
C TYR A 41 -5.28 -6.86 1.36
N SER A 42 -5.24 -7.40 2.57
CA SER A 42 -5.89 -6.84 3.75
C SER A 42 -4.95 -6.16 4.74
N ILE A 43 -3.63 -6.31 4.60
CA ILE A 43 -2.64 -5.75 5.56
C ILE A 43 -2.72 -4.24 5.69
N TYR A 44 -3.22 -3.53 4.69
CA TYR A 44 -3.35 -2.08 4.69
C TYR A 44 -4.66 -1.59 5.31
N GLY A 45 -5.54 -2.50 5.72
CA GLY A 45 -6.89 -2.16 6.16
C GLY A 45 -7.85 -1.90 4.99
N HIS A 46 -8.96 -1.22 5.29
CA HIS A 46 -9.94 -0.82 4.29
C HIS A 46 -10.74 0.39 4.76
N SER A 47 -11.27 1.18 3.81
CA SER A 47 -12.15 2.31 4.09
C SER A 47 -13.44 2.21 3.29
N ALA A 48 -14.57 2.59 3.91
CA ALA A 48 -15.86 2.70 3.25
C ALA A 48 -16.63 3.92 3.78
N LEU A 49 -17.64 4.39 3.04
CA LEU A 49 -18.60 5.39 3.52
C LEU A 49 -19.91 4.70 3.91
N ARG A 50 -20.47 5.09 5.06
CA ARG A 50 -21.80 4.70 5.47
C ARG A 50 -22.71 5.92 5.50
N ILE A 51 -23.89 5.83 4.88
CA ILE A 51 -24.93 6.87 4.95
C ILE A 51 -26.18 6.27 5.57
N VAL A 52 -26.66 6.94 6.61
CA VAL A 52 -27.90 6.60 7.31
C VAL A 52 -28.95 7.66 6.99
N ILE A 53 -30.10 7.23 6.47
CA ILE A 53 -31.28 8.06 6.20
C ILE A 53 -32.42 7.55 7.06
N PRO A 54 -32.62 8.09 8.29
CA PRO A 54 -33.58 7.56 9.25
C PRO A 54 -35.01 7.57 8.72
N GLU A 55 -35.41 8.62 8.01
CA GLU A 55 -36.77 8.73 7.43
C GLU A 55 -37.09 7.64 6.41
N LYS A 56 -36.07 7.08 5.75
CA LYS A 56 -36.22 6.00 4.77
C LYS A 56 -35.90 4.62 5.35
N HIS A 57 -35.57 4.53 6.63
CA HIS A 57 -35.06 3.30 7.26
C HIS A 57 -33.88 2.70 6.47
N GLN A 58 -33.07 3.56 5.86
CA GLN A 58 -31.95 3.17 5.03
C GLN A 58 -30.62 3.35 5.78
N ASP A 59 -29.82 2.27 5.82
CA ASP A 59 -28.47 2.23 6.36
C ASP A 59 -27.58 1.50 5.35
N SER A 60 -26.86 2.26 4.56
CA SER A 60 -26.11 1.77 3.39
C SER A 60 -24.64 2.05 3.51
N VAL A 61 -23.82 1.03 3.22
CA VAL A 61 -22.36 1.14 3.12
C VAL A 61 -21.96 1.12 1.65
N TYR A 62 -21.18 2.12 1.27
CA TYR A 62 -20.62 2.33 -0.07
C TYR A 62 -19.16 1.93 -0.05
N ASN A 63 -18.84 0.84 -0.76
CA ASN A 63 -17.59 0.13 -0.72
C ASN A 63 -16.90 0.20 -2.09
N TRP A 64 -15.78 0.93 -2.18
CA TRP A 64 -14.91 0.99 -3.35
C TRP A 64 -13.82 -0.08 -3.25
N GLY A 65 -13.27 -0.48 -4.39
CA GLY A 65 -12.19 -1.47 -4.43
C GLY A 65 -12.69 -2.92 -4.54
N VAL A 66 -13.98 -3.11 -4.78
CA VAL A 66 -14.54 -4.45 -5.03
C VAL A 66 -14.20 -4.87 -6.46
N PHE A 67 -13.79 -6.13 -6.65
CA PHE A 67 -13.49 -6.72 -7.95
C PHE A 67 -14.06 -8.14 -8.05
N ASP A 68 -14.18 -8.63 -9.28
CA ASP A 68 -14.72 -9.97 -9.54
C ASP A 68 -13.60 -10.92 -9.98
N PHE A 69 -13.35 -11.96 -9.19
CA PHE A 69 -12.39 -13.03 -9.50
C PHE A 69 -12.75 -13.83 -10.75
N ASN A 70 -14.03 -13.85 -11.16
CA ASN A 70 -14.48 -14.53 -12.38
C ASN A 70 -14.21 -13.70 -13.64
N THR A 71 -13.59 -12.53 -13.52
CA THR A 71 -13.20 -11.70 -14.66
C THR A 71 -12.29 -12.51 -15.61
N PRO A 72 -12.63 -12.65 -16.90
CA PRO A 72 -11.78 -13.36 -17.87
C PRO A 72 -10.35 -12.81 -17.88
N ASN A 73 -9.36 -13.72 -17.84
CA ASN A 73 -7.93 -13.39 -17.75
C ASN A 73 -7.56 -12.51 -16.52
N PHE A 74 -8.20 -12.78 -15.37
CA PHE A 74 -8.04 -12.04 -14.12
C PHE A 74 -6.57 -11.73 -13.80
N VAL A 75 -5.73 -12.78 -13.66
CA VAL A 75 -4.30 -12.62 -13.29
C VAL A 75 -3.54 -11.73 -14.27
N TRP A 76 -3.80 -11.89 -15.57
CA TRP A 76 -3.15 -11.09 -16.60
C TRP A 76 -3.60 -9.62 -16.55
N LYS A 77 -4.89 -9.38 -16.40
CA LYS A 77 -5.43 -8.02 -16.25
C LYS A 77 -4.92 -7.35 -14.97
N PHE A 78 -4.88 -8.09 -13.87
CA PHE A 78 -4.30 -7.62 -12.61
C PHE A 78 -2.83 -7.24 -12.78
N ALA A 79 -1.98 -8.14 -13.31
CA ALA A 79 -0.56 -7.88 -13.52
C ALA A 79 -0.31 -6.69 -14.46
N LYS A 80 -1.19 -6.47 -15.43
CA LYS A 80 -1.13 -5.32 -16.35
C LYS A 80 -1.69 -4.02 -15.79
N GLY A 81 -2.31 -4.01 -14.60
CA GLY A 81 -3.02 -2.82 -14.10
C GLY A 81 -4.31 -2.51 -14.87
N ARG A 82 -4.94 -3.54 -15.45
CA ARG A 82 -6.16 -3.41 -16.30
C ARG A 82 -7.37 -4.11 -15.73
N LEU A 83 -7.30 -4.55 -14.48
CA LEU A 83 -8.46 -5.09 -13.78
C LEU A 83 -9.40 -3.95 -13.42
N ASP A 84 -10.70 -4.14 -13.70
CA ASP A 84 -11.72 -3.19 -13.28
C ASP A 84 -12.13 -3.48 -11.83
N TYR A 85 -12.11 -2.46 -11.02
CA TYR A 85 -12.68 -2.41 -9.69
C TYR A 85 -13.98 -1.63 -9.74
N MET A 86 -14.83 -1.77 -8.71
CA MET A 86 -16.13 -1.11 -8.72
C MET A 86 -16.56 -0.63 -7.35
N LEU A 87 -17.52 0.31 -7.37
CA LEU A 87 -18.31 0.70 -6.20
C LEU A 87 -19.48 -0.28 -6.02
N VAL A 88 -19.66 -0.75 -4.78
CA VAL A 88 -20.81 -1.58 -4.38
C VAL A 88 -21.50 -0.94 -3.19
N ALA A 89 -22.84 -0.89 -3.25
CA ALA A 89 -23.69 -0.53 -2.11
C ALA A 89 -24.23 -1.80 -1.44
N GLN A 90 -24.15 -1.86 -0.11
CA GLN A 90 -24.61 -3.01 0.67
C GLN A 90 -25.12 -2.56 2.05
N SER A 91 -25.84 -3.45 2.75
CA SER A 91 -26.27 -3.18 4.13
C SER A 91 -25.08 -3.19 5.09
N LEU A 92 -25.20 -2.48 6.22
CA LEU A 92 -24.16 -2.50 7.27
C LEU A 92 -23.89 -3.93 7.76
N ASN A 93 -24.91 -4.74 7.98
CA ASN A 93 -24.76 -6.12 8.46
C ASN A 93 -23.97 -6.99 7.47
N SER A 94 -24.25 -6.86 6.17
CA SER A 94 -23.50 -7.56 5.13
C SER A 94 -22.04 -7.13 5.09
N PHE A 95 -21.77 -5.85 5.26
CA PHE A 95 -20.42 -5.31 5.33
C PHE A 95 -19.66 -5.84 6.55
N LEU A 96 -20.25 -5.74 7.74
CA LEU A 96 -19.60 -6.16 8.99
C LEU A 96 -19.35 -7.68 9.05
N GLY A 97 -20.21 -8.48 8.41
CA GLY A 97 -20.08 -9.94 8.37
C GLY A 97 -18.70 -10.39 7.86
N VAL A 98 -18.11 -9.70 6.90
CA VAL A 98 -16.77 -9.99 6.37
C VAL A 98 -15.70 -9.77 7.46
N TYR A 99 -15.76 -8.66 8.18
CA TYR A 99 -14.76 -8.30 9.19
C TYR A 99 -14.90 -9.14 10.47
N ILE A 100 -16.11 -9.55 10.81
CA ILE A 100 -16.35 -10.53 11.89
C ILE A 100 -15.72 -11.86 11.53
N TYR A 101 -15.93 -12.35 10.31
CA TYR A 101 -15.34 -13.60 9.82
C TYR A 101 -13.80 -13.55 9.78
N GLU A 102 -13.23 -12.42 9.32
CA GLU A 102 -11.79 -12.21 9.22
C GLU A 102 -11.13 -11.79 10.56
N HIS A 103 -11.90 -11.65 11.65
CA HIS A 103 -11.45 -11.17 12.97
C HIS A 103 -10.70 -9.82 12.87
N ARG A 104 -11.31 -8.85 12.21
CA ARG A 104 -10.77 -7.50 12.02
C ARG A 104 -11.69 -6.48 12.68
N TYR A 105 -11.12 -5.41 13.25
CA TYR A 105 -11.94 -4.34 13.82
C TYR A 105 -12.59 -3.46 12.74
N VAL A 106 -13.73 -2.85 13.09
CA VAL A 106 -14.38 -1.79 12.29
C VAL A 106 -14.76 -0.65 13.21
N TYR A 107 -14.23 0.53 12.93
CA TYR A 107 -14.56 1.78 13.60
C TYR A 107 -15.37 2.68 12.68
N SER A 108 -16.37 3.37 13.24
CA SER A 108 -17.29 4.26 12.55
C SER A 108 -17.10 5.68 13.09
N HIS A 109 -16.63 6.61 12.24
CA HIS A 109 -16.47 8.01 12.60
C HIS A 109 -17.54 8.84 11.93
N LYS A 110 -18.42 9.50 12.71
CA LYS A 110 -19.37 10.46 12.16
C LYS A 110 -18.61 11.62 11.52
N ILE A 111 -18.98 11.99 10.29
CA ILE A 111 -18.40 13.12 9.58
C ILE A 111 -19.25 14.35 9.86
N ASN A 112 -18.62 15.46 10.28
CA ASN A 112 -19.29 16.73 10.60
C ASN A 112 -19.68 17.49 9.31
N LEU A 113 -20.64 16.93 8.55
CA LEU A 113 -21.25 17.53 7.37
C LEU A 113 -22.55 18.24 7.74
N ASP A 114 -22.87 19.36 7.07
CA ASP A 114 -24.22 19.95 7.11
C ASP A 114 -25.17 19.24 6.13
N ALA A 115 -26.48 19.53 6.23
CA ALA A 115 -27.50 18.84 5.43
C ALA A 115 -27.28 18.99 3.90
N ASN A 116 -26.76 20.13 3.44
CA ASN A 116 -26.48 20.34 2.02
C ASN A 116 -25.26 19.53 1.57
N GLU A 117 -24.23 19.45 2.40
CA GLU A 117 -23.03 18.69 2.11
C GLU A 117 -23.29 17.18 2.12
N VAL A 118 -24.10 16.67 3.07
CA VAL A 118 -24.52 15.25 3.04
C VAL A 118 -25.34 14.94 1.80
N ARG A 119 -26.26 15.85 1.39
CA ARG A 119 -27.03 15.70 0.17
C ARG A 119 -26.12 15.63 -1.05
N LYS A 120 -25.19 16.59 -1.17
CA LYS A 120 -24.21 16.63 -2.26
C LYS A 120 -23.33 15.37 -2.28
N LEU A 121 -22.88 14.88 -1.12
CA LEU A 121 -22.15 13.62 -1.00
C LEU A 121 -22.99 12.45 -1.54
N ALA A 122 -24.25 12.34 -1.14
CA ALA A 122 -25.16 11.30 -1.62
C ALA A 122 -25.42 11.39 -3.14
N GLU A 123 -25.56 12.59 -3.69
CA GLU A 123 -25.67 12.81 -5.16
C GLU A 123 -24.41 12.32 -5.91
N LEU A 124 -23.22 12.65 -5.41
CA LEU A 124 -21.94 12.21 -5.99
C LEU A 124 -21.78 10.68 -5.95
N ILE A 125 -22.21 10.05 -4.84
CA ILE A 125 -22.20 8.60 -4.71
C ILE A 125 -23.20 7.97 -5.69
N ASN A 126 -24.42 8.50 -5.78
CA ASN A 126 -25.44 7.99 -6.70
C ASN A 126 -24.99 8.12 -8.17
N GLU A 127 -24.32 9.22 -8.53
CA GLU A 127 -23.71 9.36 -9.83
C GLU A 127 -22.63 8.29 -10.09
N ASN A 128 -21.81 8.01 -9.08
CA ASN A 128 -20.77 6.97 -9.19
C ASN A 128 -21.35 5.54 -9.22
N LEU A 129 -22.56 5.30 -8.68
CA LEU A 129 -23.23 3.99 -8.71
C LEU A 129 -23.83 3.64 -10.07
N LYS A 130 -24.01 4.62 -10.97
CA LYS A 130 -24.54 4.35 -12.31
C LYS A 130 -23.67 3.30 -13.02
N PRO A 131 -24.26 2.39 -13.81
CA PRO A 131 -23.53 1.32 -14.48
C PRO A 131 -22.30 1.77 -15.27
N GLU A 132 -22.39 2.92 -15.94
CA GLU A 132 -21.34 3.54 -16.72
C GLU A 132 -20.19 4.13 -15.87
N ASN A 133 -20.46 4.52 -14.61
CA ASN A 133 -19.52 5.24 -13.75
C ASN A 133 -18.95 4.38 -12.61
N ARG A 134 -19.59 3.26 -12.28
CA ARG A 134 -19.22 2.50 -11.08
C ARG A 134 -17.94 1.70 -11.20
N LYS A 135 -17.48 1.40 -12.43
CA LYS A 135 -16.22 0.69 -12.68
C LYS A 135 -15.09 1.69 -12.89
N TYR A 136 -13.91 1.34 -12.38
CA TYR A 136 -12.72 2.17 -12.52
C TYR A 136 -11.44 1.33 -12.52
N ARG A 137 -10.35 1.93 -13.02
CA ARG A 137 -9.00 1.37 -12.92
C ARG A 137 -8.41 1.70 -11.57
N TYR A 138 -8.13 0.70 -10.81
CA TYR A 138 -7.54 0.86 -9.50
C TYR A 138 -6.09 1.34 -9.62
N ASP A 139 -5.76 2.41 -8.92
CA ASP A 139 -4.40 2.87 -8.72
C ASP A 139 -4.11 2.92 -7.22
N PHE A 140 -3.12 2.15 -6.78
CA PHE A 140 -2.85 1.95 -5.35
C PHE A 140 -2.47 3.24 -4.61
N PHE A 141 -1.94 4.28 -5.30
CA PHE A 141 -1.60 5.56 -4.68
C PHE A 141 -2.62 6.66 -4.94
N TYR A 142 -3.31 6.62 -6.08
CA TYR A 142 -4.06 7.77 -6.56
C TYR A 142 -5.55 7.54 -6.83
N ASP A 143 -5.99 6.29 -6.98
CA ASP A 143 -7.42 5.97 -7.24
C ASP A 143 -7.81 4.63 -6.61
N ASP A 144 -8.02 4.65 -5.28
CA ASP A 144 -8.37 3.51 -4.45
C ASP A 144 -9.58 3.81 -3.53
N CYS A 145 -9.88 2.90 -2.60
CA CYS A 145 -11.00 3.09 -1.65
C CYS A 145 -10.84 4.36 -0.80
N SER A 146 -9.63 4.68 -0.37
CA SER A 146 -9.34 5.82 0.52
C SER A 146 -9.33 7.14 -0.22
N THR A 147 -8.63 7.20 -1.35
CA THR A 147 -8.53 8.41 -2.18
C THR A 147 -9.88 8.83 -2.74
N ARG A 148 -10.73 7.87 -3.14
CA ARG A 148 -12.10 8.17 -3.60
C ARG A 148 -12.98 8.75 -2.50
N ILE A 149 -12.88 8.23 -1.28
CA ILE A 149 -13.60 8.77 -0.12
C ILE A 149 -13.12 10.19 0.19
N ARG A 150 -11.80 10.43 0.24
CA ARG A 150 -11.22 11.76 0.41
C ARG A 150 -11.78 12.74 -0.63
N ASP A 151 -11.70 12.38 -1.90
CA ASP A 151 -12.10 13.24 -3.01
C ASP A 151 -13.61 13.57 -2.98
N LEU A 152 -14.45 12.62 -2.54
CA LEU A 152 -15.88 12.85 -2.36
C LEU A 152 -16.17 13.81 -1.21
N ILE A 153 -15.47 13.68 -0.08
CA ILE A 153 -15.57 14.60 1.06
C ILE A 153 -15.11 16.00 0.65
N GLU A 154 -13.97 16.13 -0.04
CA GLU A 154 -13.47 17.40 -0.58
C GLU A 154 -14.50 18.08 -1.48
N LYS A 155 -15.09 17.33 -2.42
CA LYS A 155 -16.11 17.85 -3.34
C LYS A 155 -17.39 18.26 -2.62
N ALA A 156 -17.80 17.52 -1.58
CA ALA A 156 -19.01 17.82 -0.81
C ALA A 156 -18.85 19.07 0.04
N VAL A 157 -17.75 19.21 0.77
CA VAL A 157 -17.47 20.28 1.74
C VAL A 157 -16.94 21.54 1.06
N GLY A 158 -16.08 21.40 0.05
CA GLY A 158 -15.47 22.51 -0.68
C GLY A 158 -14.52 23.34 0.17
N GLU A 159 -14.56 24.67 0.01
CA GLU A 159 -13.63 25.61 0.63
C GLU A 159 -13.70 25.68 2.17
N LYS A 160 -14.75 25.13 2.77
CA LYS A 160 -14.91 25.06 4.21
C LYS A 160 -13.95 24.03 4.84
N LEU A 161 -13.39 23.10 4.05
CA LEU A 161 -12.42 22.11 4.51
C LEU A 161 -11.05 22.76 4.68
N LYS A 162 -10.40 22.48 5.79
CA LYS A 162 -9.05 23.01 6.08
C LYS A 162 -8.15 21.89 6.56
N TYR A 163 -7.18 21.55 5.73
CA TYR A 163 -6.10 20.67 6.12
C TYR A 163 -5.13 21.38 7.06
N PRO A 164 -4.48 20.65 7.97
CA PRO A 164 -3.42 21.23 8.79
C PRO A 164 -2.30 21.76 7.90
N GLN A 165 -1.60 22.79 8.40
CA GLN A 165 -0.41 23.29 7.71
C GLN A 165 0.66 22.20 7.71
N PRO A 166 1.42 22.05 6.60
CA PRO A 166 2.51 21.09 6.56
C PRO A 166 3.50 21.39 7.70
N GLU A 167 3.78 20.40 8.52
CA GLU A 167 4.85 20.52 9.49
C GLU A 167 6.19 20.69 8.77
N ALA A 168 7.05 21.57 9.32
CA ALA A 168 8.44 21.71 8.89
C ALA A 168 9.23 20.47 9.31
N GLY A 169 9.04 19.37 8.61
CA GLY A 169 9.63 18.08 8.93
C GLY A 169 9.94 17.22 7.69
N LYS A 170 10.51 16.06 7.92
CA LYS A 170 10.82 15.09 6.86
C LYS A 170 9.51 14.41 6.42
N MET A 171 8.97 14.81 5.28
CA MET A 171 7.81 14.15 4.69
C MET A 171 8.16 12.69 4.30
N PRO A 172 7.32 11.70 4.63
CA PRO A 172 7.51 10.32 4.20
C PRO A 172 7.39 10.22 2.67
N THR A 173 7.98 9.18 2.10
CA THR A 173 7.69 8.76 0.74
C THR A 173 6.46 7.84 0.73
N PHE A 174 5.86 7.61 -0.46
CA PHE A 174 4.83 6.57 -0.58
C PHE A 174 5.38 5.19 -0.18
N ARG A 175 6.64 4.88 -0.51
CA ARG A 175 7.33 3.65 -0.09
C ARG A 175 7.42 3.54 1.43
N ASP A 176 7.83 4.61 2.13
CA ASP A 176 7.91 4.61 3.60
C ASP A 176 6.55 4.29 4.23
N MET A 177 5.49 4.87 3.70
CA MET A 177 4.13 4.66 4.20
C MET A 177 3.65 3.22 3.99
N VAL A 178 3.89 2.65 2.81
CA VAL A 178 3.57 1.25 2.51
C VAL A 178 4.40 0.29 3.38
N ALA A 179 5.70 0.56 3.51
CA ALA A 179 6.63 -0.27 4.28
C ALA A 179 6.23 -0.41 5.76
N LYS A 180 5.65 0.64 6.37
CA LYS A 180 5.14 0.62 7.75
C LYS A 180 4.13 -0.51 7.99
N TYR A 181 3.22 -0.77 7.05
CA TYR A 181 2.22 -1.85 7.16
C TYR A 181 2.80 -3.22 6.83
N GLN A 182 3.91 -3.27 6.11
CA GLN A 182 4.58 -4.51 5.71
C GLN A 182 5.64 -4.96 6.73
N GLU A 183 5.95 -4.13 7.72
CA GLU A 183 6.96 -4.45 8.73
C GLU A 183 6.78 -5.85 9.35
N PRO A 184 5.54 -6.30 9.70
CA PRO A 184 5.32 -7.64 10.21
C PRO A 184 5.52 -8.77 9.18
N PHE A 185 5.65 -8.46 7.90
CA PHE A 185 5.65 -9.40 6.77
C PHE A 185 6.91 -9.24 5.90
N PRO A 186 8.10 -9.63 6.36
CA PRO A 186 9.37 -9.30 5.68
C PRO A 186 9.49 -9.88 4.26
N TRP A 187 8.90 -11.04 3.96
CA TRP A 187 8.87 -11.57 2.60
C TRP A 187 7.93 -10.81 1.68
N LEU A 188 6.79 -10.37 2.21
CA LEU A 188 5.89 -9.50 1.44
C LEU A 188 6.56 -8.16 1.14
N ARG A 189 7.19 -7.56 2.15
CA ARG A 189 7.98 -6.33 1.98
C ARG A 189 9.07 -6.50 0.92
N PHE A 190 9.83 -7.59 0.98
CA PHE A 190 10.84 -7.91 -0.04
C PHE A 190 10.23 -7.97 -1.45
N GLY A 191 9.10 -8.68 -1.61
CA GLY A 191 8.43 -8.81 -2.91
C GLY A 191 7.88 -7.47 -3.42
N VAL A 192 7.25 -6.67 -2.56
CA VAL A 192 6.72 -5.36 -2.93
C VAL A 192 7.85 -4.38 -3.25
N ASP A 193 8.91 -4.32 -2.44
CA ASP A 193 10.10 -3.49 -2.71
C ASP A 193 10.76 -3.88 -4.05
N LEU A 194 10.73 -5.16 -4.42
CA LEU A 194 11.28 -5.65 -5.69
C LEU A 194 10.52 -5.08 -6.90
N ILE A 195 9.19 -5.07 -6.85
CA ILE A 195 8.36 -4.65 -7.99
C ILE A 195 8.05 -3.15 -7.98
N MET A 196 8.21 -2.46 -6.86
CA MET A 196 7.92 -1.04 -6.71
C MET A 196 9.09 -0.19 -7.24
N GLY A 197 8.80 0.69 -8.20
CA GLY A 197 9.77 1.57 -8.83
C GLY A 197 10.04 2.87 -8.06
N SER A 198 10.91 3.72 -8.61
CA SER A 198 11.30 5.00 -8.00
C SER A 198 10.16 6.02 -7.90
N THR A 199 9.05 5.81 -8.61
CA THR A 199 7.83 6.61 -8.45
C THR A 199 7.26 6.56 -7.03
N ALA A 200 7.51 5.47 -6.30
CA ALA A 200 7.11 5.31 -4.91
C ALA A 200 8.00 6.09 -3.92
N ASP A 201 9.18 6.53 -4.34
CA ASP A 201 10.12 7.30 -3.51
C ASP A 201 9.84 8.81 -3.56
N LYS A 202 8.77 9.22 -4.26
CA LYS A 202 8.23 10.58 -4.22
C LYS A 202 7.68 10.89 -2.82
N LYS A 203 7.94 12.12 -2.34
CA LYS A 203 7.40 12.61 -1.07
C LYS A 203 5.88 12.71 -1.13
N ALA A 204 5.21 12.14 -0.12
CA ALA A 204 3.76 12.22 0.05
C ALA A 204 3.43 13.49 0.84
N VAL A 205 2.81 14.49 0.19
CA VAL A 205 2.26 15.66 0.86
C VAL A 205 1.04 15.26 1.71
N PHE A 206 0.56 16.13 2.60
CA PHE A 206 -0.54 15.83 3.52
C PHE A 206 -1.72 15.13 2.83
N ARG A 207 -2.19 15.69 1.71
CA ARG A 207 -3.30 15.11 0.94
C ARG A 207 -2.95 13.74 0.36
N ASP A 208 -1.73 13.54 -0.12
CA ASP A 208 -1.28 12.29 -0.71
C ASP A 208 -1.19 11.16 0.33
N ARG A 209 -0.91 11.47 1.61
CA ARG A 209 -0.84 10.46 2.69
C ARG A 209 -2.17 9.72 2.92
N MET A 210 -3.28 10.27 2.44
CA MET A 210 -4.62 9.69 2.59
C MET A 210 -4.92 8.53 1.62
N PHE A 211 -3.92 7.91 0.99
CA PHE A 211 -4.15 6.74 0.12
C PHE A 211 -4.28 5.42 0.90
N LEU A 212 -3.81 5.36 2.13
CA LEU A 212 -3.95 4.19 2.98
C LEU A 212 -5.11 4.38 3.99
N PRO A 213 -5.93 3.35 4.24
CA PRO A 213 -7.17 3.48 5.02
C PRO A 213 -7.00 4.05 6.42
N ILE A 214 -6.01 3.59 7.16
CA ILE A 214 -5.75 4.06 8.53
C ILE A 214 -5.16 5.48 8.49
N ASP A 215 -4.30 5.77 7.50
CA ASP A 215 -3.74 7.11 7.32
C ASP A 215 -4.82 8.09 6.85
N LEU A 216 -5.76 7.69 5.97
CA LEU A 216 -6.96 8.49 5.64
C LEU A 216 -7.71 8.91 6.91
N LYS A 217 -8.02 7.96 7.79
CA LYS A 217 -8.70 8.23 9.06
C LYS A 217 -7.87 9.18 9.94
N ASN A 218 -6.56 8.95 10.06
CA ASN A 218 -5.69 9.80 10.88
C ASN A 218 -5.65 11.24 10.36
N GLU A 219 -5.39 11.43 9.06
CA GLU A 219 -5.29 12.75 8.45
C GLU A 219 -6.65 13.49 8.43
N LEU A 220 -7.78 12.79 8.24
CA LEU A 220 -9.11 13.38 8.34
C LEU A 220 -9.49 13.72 9.79
N SER A 221 -8.94 13.03 10.79
CA SER A 221 -9.14 13.36 12.21
C SER A 221 -8.45 14.68 12.60
N GLU A 222 -7.34 15.01 11.93
CA GLU A 222 -6.63 16.30 12.10
C GLU A 222 -7.21 17.41 11.22
N THR A 223 -8.06 17.06 10.26
CA THR A 223 -8.69 18.00 9.33
C THR A 223 -9.83 18.74 10.02
N LEU A 224 -9.92 20.05 9.77
CA LEU A 224 -10.94 20.92 10.32
C LEU A 224 -11.96 21.33 9.25
N VAL A 225 -13.18 21.62 9.70
CA VAL A 225 -14.23 22.16 8.86
C VAL A 225 -14.85 23.40 9.49
N TYR A 226 -15.12 24.43 8.67
CA TYR A 226 -15.72 25.66 9.14
C TYR A 226 -17.24 25.50 9.34
N ARG A 227 -17.73 25.78 10.57
CA ARG A 227 -19.15 25.70 10.97
C ARG A 227 -19.51 26.86 11.88
N SER A 228 -20.56 27.60 11.52
CA SER A 228 -21.14 28.66 12.38
C SER A 228 -20.09 29.58 13.00
N GLY A 229 -19.12 30.05 12.21
CA GLY A 229 -18.06 30.96 12.65
C GLY A 229 -16.88 30.32 13.38
N LYS A 230 -16.82 28.98 13.48
CA LYS A 230 -15.76 28.25 14.17
C LYS A 230 -15.19 27.11 13.31
N MET A 231 -13.93 26.77 13.55
CA MET A 231 -13.31 25.57 13.03
C MET A 231 -13.56 24.41 14.01
N ILE A 232 -14.12 23.33 13.52
CA ILE A 232 -14.37 22.11 14.31
C ILE A 232 -13.72 20.92 13.62
N PRO A 233 -13.38 19.82 14.33
CA PRO A 233 -12.86 18.60 13.73
C PRO A 233 -13.84 18.05 12.67
N LEU A 234 -13.29 17.58 11.55
CA LEU A 234 -14.10 16.95 10.48
C LEU A 234 -14.70 15.61 10.94
N LEU A 235 -13.93 14.81 11.67
CA LEU A 235 -14.38 13.54 12.23
C LEU A 235 -14.69 13.66 13.72
N GLN A 236 -15.76 13.01 14.17
CA GLN A 236 -16.07 12.83 15.58
C GLN A 236 -15.35 11.58 16.14
N ASN A 237 -15.38 11.43 17.47
CA ASN A 237 -14.88 10.22 18.11
C ASN A 237 -15.52 8.97 17.54
N PRO A 238 -14.74 7.87 17.38
CA PRO A 238 -15.25 6.65 16.79
C PRO A 238 -16.28 5.94 17.66
N GLU A 239 -17.26 5.35 17.01
CA GLU A 239 -18.06 4.24 17.52
C GLU A 239 -17.36 2.93 17.10
N VAL A 240 -17.24 2.00 18.05
CA VAL A 240 -16.69 0.66 17.78
C VAL A 240 -17.82 -0.24 17.31
N LEU A 241 -17.78 -0.66 16.04
CA LEU A 241 -18.79 -1.58 15.48
C LEU A 241 -18.38 -3.05 15.63
N VAL A 242 -17.09 -3.32 15.46
CA VAL A 242 -16.45 -4.64 15.63
C VAL A 242 -15.09 -4.43 16.25
N ASP A 243 -14.72 -5.22 17.26
CA ASP A 243 -13.42 -5.12 17.92
C ASP A 243 -12.79 -6.51 18.15
N PHE A 244 -11.80 -6.84 17.32
CA PHE A 244 -10.91 -7.98 17.51
C PHE A 244 -9.46 -7.53 17.75
N GLY A 245 -9.23 -6.20 17.84
CA GLY A 245 -7.88 -5.64 17.87
C GLY A 245 -7.13 -5.78 16.54
N SER A 246 -5.84 -5.52 16.58
CA SER A 246 -4.96 -5.71 15.43
C SER A 246 -4.30 -7.10 15.49
N PRO A 247 -4.12 -7.78 14.36
CA PRO A 247 -3.48 -9.09 14.34
C PRO A 247 -2.02 -8.99 14.83
N VAL A 248 -1.63 -9.91 15.73
CA VAL A 248 -0.26 -10.02 16.20
C VAL A 248 0.47 -11.04 15.33
N VAL A 249 1.38 -10.57 14.48
CA VAL A 249 2.21 -11.42 13.63
C VAL A 249 3.58 -11.60 14.27
N LYS A 250 3.94 -12.84 14.60
CA LYS A 250 5.27 -13.16 15.16
C LYS A 250 6.29 -13.23 14.03
N GLN A 251 7.28 -12.35 14.06
CA GLN A 251 8.41 -12.40 13.16
C GLN A 251 9.45 -13.40 13.64
N ASN A 252 10.11 -14.08 12.70
CA ASN A 252 11.26 -14.94 12.98
C ASN A 252 12.45 -14.44 12.16
N PHE A 253 13.49 -13.98 12.83
CA PHE A 253 14.72 -13.51 12.21
C PHE A 253 15.35 -14.55 11.27
N PHE A 254 15.37 -15.82 11.68
CA PHE A 254 16.01 -16.89 10.90
C PHE A 254 15.28 -17.24 9.59
N THR A 255 14.04 -16.78 9.43
CA THR A 255 13.28 -16.93 8.17
C THR A 255 13.18 -15.63 7.38
N SER A 256 13.85 -14.56 7.83
CA SER A 256 13.82 -13.27 7.12
C SER A 256 14.64 -13.31 5.82
N PRO A 257 14.26 -12.54 4.77
CA PRO A 257 15.00 -12.49 3.51
C PRO A 257 16.50 -12.20 3.68
N PRO A 258 16.93 -11.23 4.52
CA PRO A 258 18.37 -10.98 4.71
C PRO A 258 19.12 -12.18 5.29
N PHE A 259 18.55 -12.88 6.26
CA PHE A 259 19.18 -14.06 6.83
C PHE A 259 19.28 -15.21 5.81
N VAL A 260 18.17 -15.51 5.12
CA VAL A 260 18.13 -16.57 4.10
C VAL A 260 19.12 -16.31 2.97
N PHE A 261 19.20 -15.07 2.45
CA PHE A 261 20.13 -14.76 1.37
C PHE A 261 21.58 -14.69 1.84
N THR A 262 21.85 -14.28 3.09
CA THR A 262 23.20 -14.39 3.68
C THR A 262 23.64 -15.84 3.78
N LEU A 263 22.76 -16.72 4.26
CA LEU A 263 23.03 -18.16 4.31
C LEU A 263 23.28 -18.74 2.91
N ALA A 264 22.47 -18.32 1.93
CA ALA A 264 22.65 -18.72 0.52
C ALA A 264 24.02 -18.32 -0.02
N ILE A 265 24.49 -17.08 0.25
CA ILE A 265 25.84 -16.63 -0.13
C ILE A 265 26.90 -17.55 0.48
N ILE A 266 26.84 -17.82 1.78
CA ILE A 266 27.79 -18.68 2.48
C ILE A 266 27.81 -20.07 1.86
N LEU A 267 26.64 -20.68 1.62
CA LEU A 267 26.55 -22.01 1.01
C LEU A 267 27.08 -22.04 -0.43
N ILE A 268 26.84 -21.00 -1.23
CA ILE A 268 27.37 -20.87 -2.60
C ILE A 268 28.89 -20.75 -2.58
N MET A 269 29.47 -20.00 -1.63
CA MET A 269 30.90 -19.88 -1.48
C MET A 269 31.56 -21.20 -1.06
N ILE A 270 30.97 -21.90 -0.06
CA ILE A 270 31.42 -23.21 0.38
C ILE A 270 31.35 -24.22 -0.76
N ALA A 271 30.22 -24.28 -1.48
CA ALA A 271 30.05 -25.15 -2.63
C ALA A 271 31.10 -24.87 -3.72
N GLY A 272 31.37 -23.60 -3.99
CA GLY A 272 32.41 -23.18 -4.95
C GLY A 272 33.82 -23.60 -4.56
N SER A 273 34.15 -23.68 -3.27
CA SER A 273 35.47 -24.11 -2.77
C SER A 273 35.60 -25.63 -2.67
N LEU A 274 34.55 -26.35 -2.32
CA LEU A 274 34.60 -27.82 -2.09
C LEU A 274 34.33 -28.65 -3.34
N ILE A 275 33.48 -28.16 -4.26
CA ILE A 275 33.06 -28.93 -5.44
C ILE A 275 34.11 -28.76 -6.55
N LYS A 276 34.85 -29.85 -6.84
CA LYS A 276 35.86 -29.87 -7.91
C LYS A 276 35.27 -30.19 -9.30
N SER A 277 34.06 -30.72 -9.37
CA SER A 277 33.39 -31.07 -10.62
C SER A 277 32.90 -29.83 -11.38
N SER A 278 33.53 -29.52 -12.49
CA SER A 278 33.12 -28.41 -13.37
C SER A 278 31.67 -28.54 -13.88
N LYS A 279 31.20 -29.79 -14.11
CA LYS A 279 29.81 -30.08 -14.49
C LYS A 279 28.84 -29.72 -13.38
N THR A 280 29.14 -30.07 -12.13
CA THR A 280 28.28 -29.78 -10.98
C THR A 280 28.22 -28.27 -10.71
N ILE A 281 29.35 -27.58 -10.73
CA ILE A 281 29.38 -26.11 -10.59
C ILE A 281 28.56 -25.44 -11.70
N ARG A 282 28.67 -25.91 -12.95
CA ARG A 282 27.86 -25.38 -14.06
C ARG A 282 26.37 -25.57 -13.81
N LEU A 283 25.91 -26.72 -13.29
CA LEU A 283 24.51 -26.95 -12.98
C LEU A 283 24.00 -26.01 -11.87
N ILE A 284 24.82 -25.76 -10.84
CA ILE A 284 24.51 -24.77 -9.79
C ILE A 284 24.36 -23.38 -10.42
N ASP A 285 25.29 -22.98 -11.30
CA ASP A 285 25.18 -21.69 -11.98
C ASP A 285 23.95 -21.60 -12.87
N ILE A 286 23.61 -22.66 -13.62
CA ILE A 286 22.38 -22.70 -14.41
C ILE A 286 21.16 -22.45 -13.52
N ALA A 287 21.08 -23.11 -12.34
CA ALA A 287 19.97 -22.89 -11.42
C ALA A 287 19.91 -21.44 -10.91
N ILE A 288 21.05 -20.88 -10.47
CA ILE A 288 21.15 -19.49 -10.01
C ILE A 288 20.73 -18.53 -11.12
N TYR A 289 21.39 -18.61 -12.29
CA TYR A 289 21.12 -17.69 -13.39
C TYR A 289 19.71 -17.86 -13.97
N SER A 290 19.06 -19.05 -13.84
CA SER A 290 17.66 -19.23 -14.20
C SER A 290 16.73 -18.40 -13.32
N VAL A 291 16.92 -18.44 -12.00
CA VAL A 291 16.13 -17.63 -11.07
C VAL A 291 16.30 -16.14 -11.38
N PHE A 292 17.54 -15.67 -11.52
CA PHE A 292 17.79 -14.26 -11.80
C PHE A 292 17.30 -13.83 -13.19
N SER A 293 17.30 -14.72 -14.18
CA SER A 293 16.74 -14.45 -15.51
C SER A 293 15.22 -14.29 -15.45
N ILE A 294 14.52 -15.11 -14.67
CA ILE A 294 13.08 -14.95 -14.44
C ILE A 294 12.78 -13.60 -13.79
N LEU A 295 13.55 -13.22 -12.74
CA LEU A 295 13.40 -11.93 -12.09
C LEU A 295 13.72 -10.75 -13.04
N SER A 296 14.71 -10.89 -13.91
CA SER A 296 15.06 -9.90 -14.95
C SER A 296 13.89 -9.70 -15.93
N ILE A 297 13.27 -10.79 -16.42
CA ILE A 297 12.11 -10.72 -17.29
C ILE A 297 10.94 -10.03 -16.56
N LEU A 298 10.74 -10.32 -15.28
CA LEU A 298 9.72 -9.68 -14.45
C LEU A 298 9.98 -8.16 -14.33
N MET A 299 11.23 -7.73 -14.16
CA MET A 299 11.59 -6.30 -14.12
C MET A 299 11.34 -5.60 -15.47
N ILE A 300 11.63 -6.26 -16.58
CA ILE A 300 11.31 -5.74 -17.92
C ILE A 300 9.79 -5.60 -18.06
N PHE A 301 9.02 -6.62 -17.64
CA PHE A 301 7.56 -6.58 -17.69
C PHE A 301 6.98 -5.40 -16.90
N PHE A 302 7.38 -5.23 -15.64
CA PHE A 302 6.87 -4.16 -14.80
C PHE A 302 7.32 -2.76 -15.23
N ASN A 303 8.51 -2.60 -15.81
CA ASN A 303 8.93 -1.30 -16.32
C ASN A 303 8.19 -0.89 -17.60
N PHE A 304 7.94 -1.84 -18.53
CA PHE A 304 7.55 -1.49 -19.90
C PHE A 304 6.16 -1.98 -20.31
N PHE A 305 5.63 -3.03 -19.67
CA PHE A 305 4.41 -3.70 -20.13
C PHE A 305 3.23 -3.63 -19.17
N THR A 306 3.35 -3.01 -18.01
CA THR A 306 2.24 -2.77 -17.07
C THR A 306 1.80 -1.31 -17.07
N ASP A 307 0.53 -1.06 -16.74
CA ASP A 307 -0.03 0.29 -16.57
C ASP A 307 0.09 0.77 -15.09
N HIS A 308 0.55 -0.08 -14.17
CA HIS A 308 0.77 0.29 -12.76
C HIS A 308 1.83 1.40 -12.63
N LEU A 309 1.43 2.58 -12.20
CA LEU A 309 2.33 3.73 -12.03
C LEU A 309 3.39 3.46 -10.96
N GLN A 310 3.06 2.71 -9.91
CA GLN A 310 3.93 2.37 -8.78
C GLN A 310 5.13 1.50 -9.18
N MET A 311 5.03 0.80 -10.30
CA MET A 311 6.06 -0.13 -10.79
C MET A 311 6.98 0.51 -11.84
N LYS A 312 6.65 1.73 -12.31
CA LYS A 312 7.43 2.44 -13.35
C LYS A 312 8.76 2.94 -12.82
N TRP A 313 9.74 3.03 -13.71
CA TRP A 313 11.10 3.50 -13.41
C TRP A 313 11.73 2.68 -12.28
N ASN A 314 11.50 1.37 -12.28
CA ASN A 314 12.05 0.45 -11.30
C ASN A 314 13.53 0.19 -11.59
N LEU A 315 14.39 0.80 -10.77
CA LEU A 315 15.85 0.72 -10.93
C LEU A 315 16.43 -0.63 -10.49
N ASN A 316 15.61 -1.56 -9.96
CA ASN A 316 16.04 -2.95 -9.78
C ASN A 316 16.45 -3.59 -11.12
N ILE A 317 16.00 -3.05 -12.27
CA ILE A 317 16.44 -3.49 -13.60
C ILE A 317 17.96 -3.31 -13.84
N ILE A 318 18.64 -2.48 -13.02
CA ILE A 318 20.10 -2.30 -13.12
C ILE A 318 20.80 -3.59 -12.74
N TRP A 319 20.52 -4.13 -11.56
CA TRP A 319 21.15 -5.36 -11.10
C TRP A 319 20.46 -6.63 -11.64
N LEU A 320 19.17 -6.57 -11.95
CA LEU A 320 18.40 -7.60 -12.66
C LEU A 320 18.35 -7.28 -14.17
N ASN A 321 19.50 -7.07 -14.77
CA ASN A 321 19.58 -6.66 -16.18
C ASN A 321 19.43 -7.84 -17.16
N PRO A 322 19.04 -7.61 -18.43
CA PRO A 322 18.79 -8.67 -19.40
C PRO A 322 20.04 -9.46 -19.81
N PHE A 323 21.27 -8.96 -19.53
CA PHE A 323 22.52 -9.69 -19.83
C PHE A 323 22.67 -10.96 -18.98
N ILE A 324 21.95 -11.05 -17.84
CA ILE A 324 21.86 -12.27 -17.02
C ILE A 324 21.30 -13.44 -17.84
N PHE A 325 20.33 -13.17 -18.70
CA PHE A 325 19.77 -14.19 -19.58
C PHE A 325 20.80 -14.68 -20.63
N MET A 326 21.65 -13.78 -21.11
CA MET A 326 22.75 -14.18 -22.00
C MET A 326 23.76 -15.08 -21.28
N CYS A 327 24.08 -14.79 -20.00
CA CYS A 327 24.91 -15.68 -19.18
C CYS A 327 24.27 -17.08 -19.05
N LEU A 328 22.97 -17.15 -18.80
CA LEU A 328 22.23 -18.42 -18.73
C LEU A 328 22.32 -19.22 -20.04
N ILE A 329 22.13 -18.56 -21.19
CA ILE A 329 22.27 -19.21 -22.51
C ILE A 329 23.67 -19.79 -22.67
N MET A 330 24.72 -19.03 -22.34
CA MET A 330 26.12 -19.50 -22.45
C MET A 330 26.36 -20.72 -21.55
N LEU A 331 25.83 -20.72 -20.32
CA LEU A 331 25.90 -21.87 -19.41
C LEU A 331 25.21 -23.10 -19.98
N ILE A 332 24.00 -22.96 -20.53
CA ILE A 332 23.23 -24.07 -21.12
C ILE A 332 23.99 -24.64 -22.33
N LEU A 333 24.49 -23.78 -23.20
CA LEU A 333 25.26 -24.17 -24.39
C LEU A 333 26.69 -24.67 -24.11
N ASN A 334 27.13 -24.61 -22.85
CA ASN A 334 28.50 -24.94 -22.41
C ASN A 334 29.58 -24.13 -23.15
N LYS A 335 29.32 -22.84 -23.37
CA LYS A 335 30.24 -21.89 -23.98
C LYS A 335 30.83 -20.94 -22.93
N SER A 336 32.04 -20.40 -23.16
CA SER A 336 32.70 -19.51 -22.19
C SER A 336 31.84 -18.28 -21.87
N GLY A 337 31.35 -17.59 -22.88
CA GLY A 337 30.50 -16.41 -22.72
C GLY A 337 31.11 -15.29 -21.85
N THR A 338 32.42 -15.25 -21.67
CA THR A 338 33.18 -14.40 -20.74
C THR A 338 32.76 -12.93 -20.79
N ILE A 339 32.45 -12.42 -21.98
CA ILE A 339 32.03 -11.00 -22.13
C ILE A 339 30.70 -10.72 -21.37
N TRP A 340 29.75 -11.63 -21.39
CA TRP A 340 28.46 -11.45 -20.73
C TRP A 340 28.61 -11.48 -19.20
N PHE A 341 29.44 -12.39 -18.69
CA PHE A 341 29.76 -12.46 -17.27
C PHE A 341 30.51 -11.22 -16.80
N ARG A 342 31.46 -10.65 -17.61
CA ARG A 342 32.10 -9.39 -17.31
C ARG A 342 31.12 -8.22 -17.21
N ILE A 343 30.17 -8.14 -18.17
CA ILE A 343 29.15 -7.10 -18.14
C ILE A 343 28.30 -7.22 -16.85
N VAL A 344 27.80 -8.42 -16.50
CA VAL A 344 27.02 -8.64 -15.29
C VAL A 344 27.84 -8.33 -14.05
N PHE A 345 29.13 -8.70 -14.00
CA PHE A 345 30.03 -8.37 -12.89
C PHE A 345 30.16 -6.87 -12.69
N ILE A 346 30.49 -6.12 -13.77
CA ILE A 346 30.68 -4.68 -13.71
C ILE A 346 29.39 -3.97 -13.26
N ILE A 347 28.23 -4.35 -13.83
CA ILE A 347 26.93 -3.76 -13.46
C ILE A 347 26.59 -4.07 -12.00
N SER A 348 26.82 -5.31 -11.54
CA SER A 348 26.60 -5.69 -10.15
C SER A 348 27.48 -4.91 -9.17
N ALA A 349 28.76 -4.75 -9.49
CA ALA A 349 29.70 -3.96 -8.70
C ALA A 349 29.28 -2.48 -8.67
N ALA A 350 28.96 -1.91 -9.83
CA ALA A 350 28.49 -0.53 -9.93
C ALA A 350 27.20 -0.30 -9.11
N PHE A 351 26.23 -1.22 -9.18
CA PHE A 351 25.01 -1.14 -8.39
C PHE A 351 25.30 -1.12 -6.89
N LEU A 352 26.12 -2.04 -6.39
CA LEU A 352 26.49 -2.10 -4.97
C LEU A 352 27.14 -0.82 -4.46
N LEU A 353 27.91 -0.14 -5.30
CA LEU A 353 28.57 1.13 -4.96
C LEU A 353 27.61 2.33 -5.04
N LEU A 354 26.73 2.34 -6.03
CA LEU A 354 25.94 3.52 -6.37
C LEU A 354 24.50 3.49 -5.84
N GLN A 355 24.00 2.36 -5.31
CA GLN A 355 22.61 2.22 -4.87
C GLN A 355 22.15 3.31 -3.91
N TYR A 356 23.04 3.86 -3.07
CA TYR A 356 22.71 4.89 -2.08
C TYR A 356 22.57 6.31 -2.65
N VAL A 357 22.98 6.51 -3.90
CA VAL A 357 22.83 7.81 -4.60
C VAL A 357 21.77 7.77 -5.70
N LEU A 358 21.21 6.60 -5.97
CA LEU A 358 20.09 6.45 -6.89
C LEU A 358 18.78 6.99 -6.28
N PRO A 359 17.86 7.50 -7.12
CA PRO A 359 16.58 8.06 -6.65
C PRO A 359 15.52 6.98 -6.31
N GLN A 360 15.94 5.84 -5.78
CA GLN A 360 15.09 4.75 -5.31
C GLN A 360 15.71 4.14 -4.07
N ASP A 361 14.89 3.91 -3.04
CA ASP A 361 15.28 3.14 -1.87
C ASP A 361 15.28 1.64 -2.20
N PHE A 362 16.36 0.96 -1.82
CA PHE A 362 16.55 -0.45 -2.09
C PHE A 362 16.51 -1.27 -0.80
N ASN A 363 15.77 -2.37 -0.82
CA ASN A 363 15.80 -3.35 0.27
C ASN A 363 17.20 -3.98 0.38
N ILE A 364 17.72 -4.10 1.60
CA ILE A 364 19.06 -4.67 1.85
C ILE A 364 19.24 -6.07 1.25
N ALA A 365 18.15 -6.83 1.13
CA ALA A 365 18.16 -8.15 0.50
C ALA A 365 18.59 -8.10 -0.97
N PHE A 366 18.39 -6.98 -1.68
CA PHE A 366 18.84 -6.83 -3.07
C PHE A 366 20.35 -6.73 -3.18
N SER A 367 21.00 -6.08 -2.22
CA SER A 367 22.48 -6.07 -2.14
C SER A 367 23.02 -7.49 -1.94
N LEU A 368 22.39 -8.29 -1.07
CA LEU A 368 22.79 -9.70 -0.87
C LEU A 368 22.61 -10.55 -2.12
N LEU A 369 21.50 -10.39 -2.83
CA LEU A 369 21.26 -11.07 -4.11
C LEU A 369 22.26 -10.62 -5.18
N THR A 370 22.57 -9.32 -5.24
CA THR A 370 23.56 -8.78 -6.17
C THR A 370 24.98 -9.32 -5.87
N ILE A 371 25.30 -9.55 -4.60
CA ILE A 371 26.57 -10.19 -4.21
C ILE A 371 26.67 -11.62 -4.78
N ILE A 372 25.56 -12.38 -4.81
CA ILE A 372 25.55 -13.70 -5.45
C ILE A 372 25.91 -13.59 -6.93
N LEU A 373 25.30 -12.65 -7.66
CA LEU A 373 25.63 -12.39 -9.08
C LEU A 373 27.08 -11.95 -9.26
N LEU A 374 27.57 -11.06 -8.39
CA LEU A 374 28.93 -10.58 -8.42
C LEU A 374 29.93 -11.73 -8.27
N VAL A 375 29.76 -12.56 -7.23
CA VAL A 375 30.66 -13.70 -6.95
C VAL A 375 30.61 -14.73 -8.06
N ARG A 376 29.40 -15.08 -8.56
CA ARG A 376 29.29 -16.11 -9.61
C ARG A 376 29.79 -15.61 -10.97
N SER A 377 29.57 -14.34 -11.29
CA SER A 377 30.08 -13.76 -12.53
C SER A 377 31.59 -13.57 -12.50
N SER A 378 32.21 -13.20 -11.35
CA SER A 378 33.65 -13.06 -11.23
C SER A 378 34.39 -14.36 -11.55
N VAL A 379 33.91 -15.49 -11.02
CA VAL A 379 34.49 -16.82 -11.31
C VAL A 379 34.42 -17.15 -12.80
N ARG A 380 33.39 -16.68 -13.50
CA ARG A 380 33.18 -16.96 -14.94
C ARG A 380 33.88 -15.97 -15.89
N CYS A 381 34.32 -14.81 -15.39
CA CYS A 381 35.07 -13.87 -16.19
C CYS A 381 36.60 -13.98 -16.01
N GLU A 382 37.07 -15.05 -15.38
CA GLU A 382 38.51 -15.31 -15.17
C GLU A 382 39.19 -14.26 -14.27
N TYR A 383 38.41 -13.50 -13.47
CA TYR A 383 38.98 -12.72 -12.37
C TYR A 383 39.37 -13.68 -11.24
N ASP A 384 40.67 -13.89 -11.07
CA ASP A 384 41.18 -14.72 -9.99
C ASP A 384 41.10 -13.97 -8.66
N TRP A 385 40.03 -14.25 -7.90
CA TRP A 385 39.83 -13.71 -6.55
C TRP A 385 40.45 -14.60 -5.47
N ASN A 386 41.22 -15.63 -5.85
CA ASN A 386 41.86 -16.47 -4.87
C ASN A 386 43.10 -15.77 -4.34
N PRO A 387 43.13 -15.20 -3.11
CA PRO A 387 44.29 -14.52 -2.56
C PRO A 387 45.49 -15.45 -2.34
N LEU A 388 45.29 -16.78 -2.47
CA LEU A 388 46.35 -17.78 -2.36
C LEU A 388 46.99 -18.12 -3.71
N THR A 389 46.51 -17.62 -4.84
CA THR A 389 47.06 -17.84 -6.17
C THR A 389 47.83 -16.64 -6.74
N LEU A 390 47.90 -15.54 -5.99
CA LEU A 390 48.85 -14.45 -6.30
C LEU A 390 50.24 -14.93 -5.97
N LYS A 391 50.88 -15.59 -6.95
CA LYS A 391 52.31 -15.84 -6.96
C LYS A 391 53.06 -14.65 -7.52
#